data_947c4bde5156f869208cb98da2814e36
#
_entry.id   947c4bde5156f869208cb98da2814e36
#
_cell.length_a   1.000
_cell.length_b   1.000
_cell.length_c   1.000
_cell.angle_alpha   90.00
_cell.angle_beta   90.00
_cell.angle_gamma   90.00
#
_symmetry.space_group_name_H-M   'P 1'
#
loop_
_entity.id
_entity.type
_entity.pdbx_description
1 polymer ?
#
loop_
_entity_poly.entity_id
_entity_poly.type
_entity_poly.pdbx_seq_one_letter_code
_entity_poly.pdbx_strand_id
1 'polypeptide(L)'
;YDDVIKSTGSNSLTKLFIIQSIDKKLSINEIADSKKISYKDVLNELETIIFSGTKLDLTYLINEIFDHESIEELSEFFSDLERDSLDEVIDEFSDDYETDDLALFRLYFYSKHASWVFPLNIASYTWFLNWYIFYVFKHTINCVS
;
A
#
# COMPACT_ATOMS: atom_id res chain seq x y z
N TYR A 1 -18.12 -20.64 17.67
CA TYR A 1 -17.68 -21.40 16.52
C TYR A 1 -18.29 -20.90 15.20
N ASP A 2 -19.61 -20.73 15.16
CA ASP A 2 -20.30 -20.16 14.00
C ASP A 2 -19.91 -18.71 13.76
N ASP A 3 -19.67 -17.94 14.81
CA ASP A 3 -19.22 -16.55 14.71
C ASP A 3 -17.81 -16.45 14.08
N VAL A 4 -16.93 -17.39 14.39
CA VAL A 4 -15.59 -17.44 13.81
C VAL A 4 -15.65 -17.75 12.32
N ILE A 5 -16.48 -18.71 11.91
CA ILE A 5 -16.66 -19.09 10.51
C ILE A 5 -17.28 -17.93 9.72
N LYS A 6 -18.31 -17.28 10.27
CA LYS A 6 -18.94 -16.12 9.64
C LYS A 6 -17.98 -14.95 9.52
N SER A 7 -17.18 -14.72 10.54
CA SER A 7 -16.17 -13.67 10.55
C SER A 7 -15.12 -13.90 9.45
N THR A 8 -14.62 -15.12 9.33
CA THR A 8 -13.62 -15.47 8.32
C THR A 8 -14.19 -15.35 6.90
N GLY A 9 -15.40 -15.89 6.67
CA GLY A 9 -16.05 -15.79 5.37
C GLY A 9 -16.41 -14.36 5.00
N SER A 10 -16.90 -13.58 5.96
CA SER A 10 -17.24 -12.17 5.79
C SER A 10 -16.01 -11.36 5.43
N ASN A 11 -14.90 -11.58 6.10
CA ASN A 11 -13.64 -10.87 5.82
C ASN A 11 -13.11 -11.17 4.43
N SER A 12 -13.14 -12.41 3.99
CA SER A 12 -12.69 -12.79 2.65
C SER A 12 -13.55 -12.17 1.57
N LEU A 13 -14.86 -12.16 1.74
CA LEU A 13 -15.81 -11.55 0.79
C LEU A 13 -15.64 -10.03 0.78
N THR A 14 -15.44 -9.41 1.92
CA THR A 14 -15.22 -7.97 2.03
C THR A 14 -13.93 -7.58 1.32
N LYS A 15 -12.85 -8.31 1.51
CA LYS A 15 -11.58 -8.06 0.83
C LYS A 15 -11.73 -8.18 -0.69
N LEU A 16 -12.38 -9.24 -1.16
CA LEU A 16 -12.63 -9.43 -2.59
C LEU A 16 -13.46 -8.28 -3.16
N PHE A 17 -14.49 -7.87 -2.45
CA PHE A 17 -15.33 -6.73 -2.85
C PHE A 17 -14.50 -5.45 -2.97
N ILE A 18 -13.65 -5.17 -1.99
CA ILE A 18 -12.79 -3.98 -1.99
C ILE A 18 -11.81 -4.03 -3.17
N ILE A 19 -11.17 -5.16 -3.41
CA ILE A 19 -10.26 -5.32 -4.55
C ILE A 19 -10.98 -5.03 -5.87
N GLN A 20 -12.16 -5.61 -6.06
CA GLN A 20 -12.97 -5.39 -7.26
C GLN A 20 -13.43 -3.94 -7.40
N SER A 21 -13.74 -3.29 -6.27
CA SER A 21 -14.16 -1.90 -6.25
C SER A 21 -13.02 -0.96 -6.65
N ILE A 22 -11.81 -1.24 -6.19
CA ILE A 22 -10.61 -0.50 -6.57
C ILE A 22 -10.33 -0.69 -8.08
N ASP A 23 -10.48 -1.90 -8.58
CA ASP A 23 -10.32 -2.17 -10.02
C ASP A 23 -11.33 -1.40 -10.87
N LYS A 24 -12.53 -1.19 -10.35
CA LYS A 24 -13.58 -0.38 -10.98
C LYS A 24 -13.43 1.11 -10.73
N LYS A 25 -12.43 1.52 -9.95
CA LYS A 25 -12.12 2.92 -9.62
C LYS A 25 -13.23 3.61 -8.83
N LEU A 26 -13.82 2.90 -7.87
CA LEU A 26 -14.76 3.48 -6.92
C LEU A 26 -14.03 4.26 -5.83
N SER A 27 -14.66 5.33 -5.31
CA SER A 27 -14.11 6.08 -4.20
C SER A 27 -14.21 5.29 -2.90
N ILE A 28 -13.40 5.67 -1.91
CA ILE A 28 -13.45 5.04 -0.57
C ILE A 28 -14.83 5.21 0.05
N ASN A 29 -15.47 6.37 -0.14
CA ASN A 29 -16.81 6.63 0.39
C ASN A 29 -17.85 5.70 -0.24
N GLU A 30 -17.78 5.48 -1.55
CA GLU A 30 -18.68 4.56 -2.24
C GLU A 30 -18.50 3.12 -1.75
N ILE A 31 -17.28 2.70 -1.50
CA ILE A 31 -16.99 1.38 -0.94
C ILE A 31 -17.53 1.26 0.48
N ALA A 32 -17.30 2.25 1.31
CA ALA A 32 -17.78 2.30 2.68
C ALA A 32 -19.31 2.23 2.75
N ASP A 33 -19.99 3.02 1.93
CA ASP A 33 -21.45 3.05 1.87
C ASP A 33 -22.02 1.72 1.39
N SER A 34 -21.39 1.08 0.40
CA SER A 34 -21.82 -0.20 -0.15
C SER A 34 -21.77 -1.33 0.87
N LYS A 35 -20.78 -1.30 1.75
CA LYS A 35 -20.62 -2.32 2.80
C LYS A 35 -21.14 -1.87 4.16
N LYS A 36 -21.62 -0.64 4.29
CA LYS A 36 -22.09 -0.04 5.55
C LYS A 36 -21.03 -0.10 6.65
N ILE A 37 -19.81 0.23 6.28
CA ILE A 37 -18.66 0.32 7.18
C ILE A 37 -18.11 1.76 7.11
N SER A 38 -17.26 2.11 8.07
CA SER A 38 -16.66 3.45 8.09
C SER A 38 -15.54 3.58 7.08
N TYR A 39 -15.18 4.84 6.76
CA TYR A 39 -14.01 5.15 5.92
C TYR A 39 -12.74 4.50 6.50
N LYS A 40 -12.58 4.61 7.81
CA LYS A 40 -11.43 4.03 8.52
C LYS A 40 -11.40 2.51 8.41
N ASP A 41 -12.54 1.85 8.45
CA ASP A 41 -12.62 0.40 8.28
C ASP A 41 -12.17 -0.01 6.87
N VAL A 42 -12.54 0.76 5.85
CA VAL A 42 -12.05 0.51 4.48
C VAL A 42 -10.54 0.67 4.42
N LEU A 43 -9.97 1.70 5.06
CA LEU A 43 -8.52 1.88 5.10
C LEU A 43 -7.82 0.72 5.80
N ASN A 44 -8.36 0.21 6.89
CA ASN A 44 -7.82 -0.95 7.60
C ASN A 44 -7.83 -2.20 6.74
N GLU A 45 -8.90 -2.42 5.98
CA GLU A 45 -8.99 -3.55 5.06
C GLU A 45 -8.00 -3.41 3.89
N LEU A 46 -7.85 -2.21 3.35
CA LEU A 46 -6.86 -1.91 2.32
C LEU A 46 -5.43 -2.18 2.83
N GLU A 47 -5.14 -1.76 4.04
CA GLU A 47 -3.85 -2.04 4.68
C GLU A 47 -3.57 -3.53 4.74
N THR A 48 -4.53 -4.31 5.22
CA THR A 48 -4.42 -5.76 5.29
C THR A 48 -4.19 -6.38 3.92
N ILE A 49 -4.92 -5.94 2.91
CA ILE A 49 -4.79 -6.43 1.53
C ILE A 49 -3.40 -6.13 0.96
N ILE A 50 -2.94 -4.91 1.12
CA ILE A 50 -1.65 -4.45 0.59
C ILE A 50 -0.50 -5.18 1.28
N PHE A 51 -0.54 -5.30 2.60
CA PHE A 51 0.51 -6.00 3.35
C PHE A 51 0.48 -7.52 3.17
N SER A 52 -0.61 -8.07 2.65
CA SER A 52 -0.65 -9.49 2.24
C SER A 52 0.03 -9.75 0.89
N GLY A 53 0.46 -8.71 0.21
CA GLY A 53 1.14 -8.82 -1.08
C GLY A 53 0.26 -8.62 -2.30
N THR A 54 -1.00 -8.28 -2.11
CA THR A 54 -1.92 -8.01 -3.23
C THR A 54 -1.65 -6.62 -3.80
N LYS A 55 -1.49 -6.54 -5.11
CA LYS A 55 -1.31 -5.27 -5.80
C LYS A 55 -2.64 -4.55 -5.97
N LEU A 56 -2.71 -3.32 -5.49
CA LEU A 56 -3.85 -2.43 -5.71
C LEU A 56 -3.33 -1.12 -6.32
N ASP A 57 -4.03 -0.64 -7.34
CA ASP A 57 -3.73 0.65 -7.94
C ASP A 57 -4.58 1.73 -7.30
N LEU A 58 -3.99 2.45 -6.35
CA LEU A 58 -4.65 3.54 -5.63
C LEU A 58 -4.39 4.92 -6.25
N THR A 59 -3.72 4.96 -7.40
CA THR A 59 -3.30 6.20 -8.05
C THR A 59 -4.47 7.15 -8.30
N TYR A 60 -5.61 6.64 -8.74
CA TYR A 60 -6.78 7.46 -9.01
C TYR A 60 -7.33 8.14 -7.74
N LEU A 61 -7.27 7.46 -6.59
CA LEU A 61 -7.70 8.02 -5.30
C LEU A 61 -6.77 9.14 -4.86
N ILE A 62 -5.48 8.94 -5.02
CA ILE A 62 -4.46 9.91 -4.63
C ILE A 62 -4.55 11.16 -5.52
N ASN A 63 -4.75 10.99 -6.81
CA ASN A 63 -4.89 12.11 -7.74
C ASN A 63 -6.15 12.95 -7.50
N GLU A 64 -7.19 12.38 -6.91
CA GLU A 64 -8.39 13.12 -6.53
C GLU A 64 -8.17 14.00 -5.30
N ILE A 65 -7.33 13.56 -4.37
CA ILE A 65 -7.12 14.22 -3.07
C ILE A 65 -5.93 15.18 -3.12
N PHE A 66 -4.85 14.79 -3.79
CA PHE A 66 -3.59 15.51 -3.79
C PHE A 66 -3.24 16.02 -5.20
N ASP A 67 -2.62 17.20 -5.27
CA ASP A 67 -2.03 17.67 -6.50
C ASP A 67 -0.63 17.04 -6.70
N HIS A 68 -0.05 17.28 -7.87
CA HIS A 68 1.24 16.70 -8.23
C HIS A 68 2.37 17.11 -7.28
N GLU A 69 2.38 18.38 -6.88
CA GLU A 69 3.39 18.93 -5.96
C GLU A 69 3.30 18.27 -4.59
N SER A 70 2.08 18.12 -4.05
CA SER A 70 1.83 17.43 -2.79
C SER A 70 2.26 15.97 -2.83
N ILE A 71 1.98 15.29 -3.94
CA ILE A 71 2.38 13.89 -4.13
C ILE A 71 3.90 13.75 -4.11
N GLU A 72 4.62 14.65 -4.76
CA GLU A 72 6.09 14.65 -4.76
C GLU A 72 6.64 14.89 -3.35
N GLU A 73 6.12 15.91 -2.66
CA GLU A 73 6.55 16.25 -1.30
C GLU A 73 6.35 15.09 -0.32
N LEU A 74 5.15 14.51 -0.31
CA LEU A 74 4.85 13.38 0.55
C LEU A 74 5.66 12.15 0.18
N SER A 75 5.88 11.90 -1.10
CA SER A 75 6.70 10.77 -1.57
C SER A 75 8.14 10.89 -1.11
N GLU A 76 8.72 12.09 -1.17
CA GLU A 76 10.07 12.34 -0.67
C GLU A 76 10.15 12.11 0.84
N PHE A 77 9.16 12.62 1.58
CA PHE A 77 9.13 12.44 3.04
C PHE A 77 9.05 10.96 3.42
N PHE A 78 8.16 10.20 2.78
CA PHE A 78 8.05 8.76 3.02
C PHE A 78 9.30 7.99 2.64
N SER A 79 9.99 8.42 1.59
CA SER A 79 11.25 7.79 1.16
C SER A 79 12.37 7.99 2.17
N ASP A 80 12.36 9.10 2.88
CA ASP A 80 13.37 9.44 3.88
C ASP A 80 13.09 8.82 5.26
N LEU A 81 11.88 8.30 5.49
CA LEU A 81 11.58 7.61 6.74
C LEU A 81 12.36 6.31 6.84
N GLU A 82 13.05 6.13 7.95
CA GLU A 82 13.82 4.90 8.22
C GLU A 82 12.92 3.71 8.51
N ARG A 83 11.70 3.97 8.93
CA ARG A 83 10.71 2.95 9.29
C ARG A 83 9.31 3.44 8.99
N ASP A 84 8.40 2.49 8.88
CA ASP A 84 6.99 2.79 8.69
C ASP A 84 6.41 3.44 9.94
N SER A 85 6.28 4.75 9.91
CA SER A 85 5.71 5.53 11.02
C SER A 85 4.72 6.55 10.49
N LEU A 86 3.44 6.23 10.59
CA LEU A 86 2.38 7.18 10.26
C LEU A 86 2.37 8.36 11.22
N ASP A 87 2.75 8.15 12.48
CA ASP A 87 2.76 9.20 13.49
C ASP A 87 3.72 10.35 13.13
N GLU A 88 4.89 10.03 12.59
CA GLU A 88 5.84 11.05 12.12
C GLU A 88 5.28 11.86 10.95
N VAL A 89 4.56 11.20 10.06
CA VAL A 89 3.91 11.87 8.91
C VAL A 89 2.79 12.79 9.41
N ILE A 90 1.98 12.32 10.34
CA ILE A 90 0.90 13.11 10.93
C ILE A 90 1.46 14.34 11.64
N ASP A 91 2.53 14.19 12.42
CA ASP A 91 3.16 15.29 13.13
C ASP A 91 3.66 16.37 12.17
N GLU A 92 4.21 16.00 11.03
CA GLU A 92 4.73 16.95 10.04
C GLU A 92 3.64 17.61 9.21
N PHE A 93 2.63 16.86 8.79
CA PHE A 93 1.67 17.30 7.78
C PHE A 93 0.23 17.49 8.29
N SER A 94 -0.03 17.36 9.59
CA SER A 94 -1.39 17.45 10.12
C SER A 94 -2.04 18.83 9.94
N ASP A 95 -1.26 19.86 9.77
CA ASP A 95 -1.77 21.22 9.52
C ASP A 95 -2.24 21.40 8.09
N ASP A 96 -1.69 20.63 7.15
CA ASP A 96 -1.96 20.76 5.72
C ASP A 96 -2.94 19.71 5.20
N TYR A 97 -2.97 18.53 5.81
CA TYR A 97 -3.76 17.38 5.32
C TYR A 97 -4.48 16.67 6.47
N GLU A 98 -5.62 16.08 6.15
CA GLU A 98 -6.35 15.25 7.11
C GLU A 98 -5.62 13.93 7.37
N THR A 99 -5.76 13.42 8.59
CA THR A 99 -5.12 12.16 9.00
C THR A 99 -5.52 10.98 8.10
N ASP A 100 -6.79 10.91 7.70
CA ASP A 100 -7.28 9.84 6.83
C ASP A 100 -6.65 9.91 5.44
N ASP A 101 -6.43 11.11 4.92
CA ASP A 101 -5.78 11.32 3.63
C ASP A 101 -4.31 10.91 3.69
N LEU A 102 -3.62 11.24 4.78
CA LEU A 102 -2.23 10.82 5.01
C LEU A 102 -2.13 9.30 5.16
N ALA A 103 -3.08 8.68 5.83
CA ALA A 103 -3.14 7.22 5.95
C ALA A 103 -3.35 6.55 4.59
N LEU A 104 -4.21 7.12 3.76
CA LEU A 104 -4.41 6.62 2.39
C LEU A 104 -3.16 6.78 1.55
N PHE A 105 -2.46 7.92 1.66
CA PHE A 105 -1.21 8.14 0.95
C PHE A 105 -0.14 7.13 1.38
N ARG A 106 -0.06 6.82 2.65
CA ARG A 106 0.84 5.78 3.16
C ARG A 106 0.59 4.44 2.48
N LEU A 107 -0.67 4.03 2.36
CA LEU A 107 -1.04 2.79 1.69
C LEU A 107 -0.69 2.82 0.19
N TYR A 108 -0.93 3.95 -0.48
CA TYR A 108 -0.53 4.16 -1.86
C TYR A 108 0.99 4.02 -2.03
N PHE A 109 1.76 4.67 -1.17
CA PHE A 109 3.21 4.61 -1.22
C PHE A 109 3.72 3.18 -1.06
N TYR A 110 3.19 2.44 -0.08
CA TYR A 110 3.58 1.04 0.13
C TYR A 110 3.15 0.14 -1.01
N SER A 111 1.96 0.32 -1.54
CA SER A 111 1.48 -0.46 -2.68
C SER A 111 2.39 -0.27 -3.90
N LYS A 112 2.83 0.95 -4.13
CA LYS A 112 3.72 1.28 -5.25
C LYS A 112 5.13 0.72 -5.05
N HIS A 113 5.68 0.81 -3.85
CA HIS A 113 7.05 0.38 -3.55
C HIS A 113 7.16 -1.10 -3.19
N ALA A 114 6.15 -1.69 -2.54
CA ALA A 114 6.14 -3.11 -2.22
C ALA A 114 6.17 -3.99 -3.46
N SER A 115 5.61 -3.53 -4.56
CA SER A 115 5.69 -4.25 -5.84
C SER A 115 7.12 -4.31 -6.39
N TRP A 116 8.00 -3.47 -5.89
CA TRP A 116 9.42 -3.43 -6.26
C TRP A 116 10.29 -4.27 -5.34
N VAL A 117 9.95 -4.33 -4.04
CA VAL A 117 10.84 -4.85 -3.00
C VAL A 117 10.43 -6.24 -2.53
N PHE A 118 9.16 -6.59 -2.58
CA PHE A 118 8.66 -7.87 -2.05
C PHE A 118 7.59 -8.52 -2.91
N PRO A 119 7.96 -9.34 -3.91
CA PRO A 119 7.04 -10.39 -4.33
C PRO A 119 6.99 -11.43 -3.20
N LEU A 120 5.90 -11.47 -2.44
CA LEU A 120 5.74 -12.30 -1.23
C LEU A 120 5.35 -13.74 -1.52
N ASN A 121 5.84 -14.32 -2.61
CA ASN A 121 5.58 -15.72 -2.92
C ASN A 121 6.90 -16.38 -3.35
N ILE A 122 6.83 -17.62 -3.80
CA ILE A 122 8.01 -18.39 -4.21
C ILE A 122 8.83 -17.64 -5.27
N ALA A 123 8.19 -16.81 -6.09
CA ALA A 123 8.86 -15.97 -7.07
C ALA A 123 9.77 -14.91 -6.40
N SER A 124 9.48 -14.51 -5.15
CA SER A 124 10.33 -13.57 -4.43
C SER A 124 11.69 -14.14 -4.10
N TYR A 125 11.76 -15.43 -3.84
CA TYR A 125 13.03 -16.09 -3.58
C TYR A 125 13.91 -16.12 -4.82
N THR A 126 13.33 -16.44 -5.97
CA THR A 126 14.03 -16.44 -7.25
C THR A 126 14.51 -15.04 -7.62
N TRP A 127 13.68 -14.02 -7.39
CA TRP A 127 14.03 -12.64 -7.65
C TRP A 127 15.18 -12.16 -6.75
N PHE A 128 15.14 -12.48 -5.47
CA PHE A 128 16.23 -12.15 -4.53
C PHE A 128 17.54 -12.81 -4.95
N LEU A 129 17.51 -14.06 -5.35
CA LEU A 129 18.68 -14.77 -5.85
C LEU A 129 19.21 -14.14 -7.13
N ASN A 130 18.34 -13.78 -8.07
CA ASN A 130 18.72 -13.10 -9.30
C ASN A 130 19.34 -11.73 -9.01
N TRP A 131 18.75 -10.97 -8.08
CA TRP A 131 19.31 -9.69 -7.65
C TRP A 131 20.68 -9.86 -7.01
N TYR A 132 20.83 -10.84 -6.14
CA TYR A 132 22.09 -11.14 -5.48
C TYR A 132 23.17 -11.55 -6.47
N ILE A 133 22.84 -12.42 -7.42
CA ILE A 133 23.75 -12.83 -8.49
C ILE A 133 24.16 -11.62 -9.34
N PHE A 134 23.22 -10.77 -9.71
CA PHE A 134 23.47 -9.54 -10.46
C PHE A 134 24.40 -8.60 -9.68
N TYR A 135 24.16 -8.44 -8.41
CA TYR A 135 24.97 -7.60 -7.52
C TYR A 135 26.40 -8.11 -7.43
N VAL A 136 26.58 -9.40 -7.19
CA VAL A 136 27.90 -10.02 -7.10
C VAL A 136 28.62 -9.93 -8.44
N PHE A 137 27.94 -10.20 -9.54
CA PHE A 137 28.51 -10.12 -10.88
C PHE A 137 28.99 -8.70 -11.20
N LYS A 138 28.19 -7.70 -10.89
CA LYS A 138 28.53 -6.30 -11.10
C LYS A 138 29.75 -5.89 -10.30
N HIS A 139 29.84 -6.27 -9.04
CA HIS A 139 30.98 -5.98 -8.19
C HIS A 139 32.24 -6.74 -8.60
N THR A 140 32.11 -7.97 -9.05
CA THR A 140 33.22 -8.76 -9.55
C THR A 140 33.83 -8.12 -10.79
N ILE A 141 33.01 -7.65 -11.73
CA ILE A 141 33.47 -6.94 -12.92
C ILE A 141 34.20 -5.66 -12.54
N ASN A 142 33.67 -4.89 -11.60
CA ASN A 142 34.31 -3.65 -11.14
C ASN A 142 35.63 -3.89 -10.43
N CYS A 143 35.81 -5.04 -9.78
CA CYS A 143 37.08 -5.40 -9.16
C CYS A 143 38.14 -5.84 -10.18
N VAL A 144 37.75 -6.37 -11.33
CA VAL A 144 38.66 -6.83 -12.37
C VAL A 144 39.08 -5.69 -13.30
N SER A 145 38.26 -4.67 -13.41
CA SER A 145 38.59 -3.50 -14.23
C SER A 145 39.34 -2.43 -13.45
#